data_2eeacb169f41ae8afcc98136c0e99a97
#
_entry.id   2eeacb169f41ae8afcc98136c0e99a97
#
_cell.length_a   1.000
_cell.length_b   1.000
_cell.length_c   1.000
_cell.angle_alpha   90.00
_cell.angle_beta   90.00
_cell.angle_gamma   90.00
#
_symmetry.space_group_name_H-M   'P 1'
#
loop_
_entity.id
_entity.type
_entity.pdbx_description
1 polymer ?
#
loop_
_entity_poly.entity_id
_entity_poly.type
_entity_poly.pdbx_seq_one_letter_code
_entity_poly.pdbx_strand_id
1 'polypeptide(L)'
;MIVIMYQQLIAHFDSLGGRELKFSPGAAVFHLGDEVRLVHLVRAGTIHLVRNQADGSALILQRAGPQSILAEASIYSSSYHCDAHAQSAATTWAVERSELSAHLSGSPSFAQAWSQYLAHEVQRSRLHAEILSLKTVGARLDAWMAWNEALPARGLWSHVAQEIGVSPEALYREMAKRRRS
;
A
#
# COMPACT_ATOMS: atom_id res chain seq x y z
N MET A 1 -15.48 -6.64 9.40
CA MET A 1 -14.38 -6.67 10.40
C MET A 1 -13.20 -5.79 9.97
N ILE A 2 -12.67 -5.92 8.77
CA ILE A 2 -11.52 -5.12 8.26
C ILE A 2 -11.82 -3.61 8.26
N VAL A 3 -12.98 -3.17 7.79
CA VAL A 3 -13.36 -1.75 7.76
C VAL A 3 -13.33 -1.11 9.16
N ILE A 4 -13.80 -1.81 10.19
CA ILE A 4 -13.80 -1.32 11.58
C ILE A 4 -12.37 -1.15 12.11
N MET A 5 -11.47 -2.07 11.77
CA MET A 5 -10.05 -2.00 12.13
C MET A 5 -9.37 -0.76 11.55
N TYR A 6 -9.58 -0.48 10.26
CA TYR A 6 -9.03 0.71 9.61
C TYR A 6 -9.60 2.01 10.23
N GLN A 7 -10.89 2.05 10.53
CA GLN A 7 -11.51 3.21 11.17
C GLN A 7 -10.91 3.52 12.54
N GLN A 8 -10.66 2.49 13.36
CA GLN A 8 -10.02 2.66 14.67
C GLN A 8 -8.59 3.19 14.52
N LEU A 9 -7.81 2.62 13.60
CA LEU A 9 -6.44 3.06 13.36
C LEU A 9 -6.39 4.51 12.87
N ILE A 10 -7.28 4.89 11.94
CA ILE A 10 -7.39 6.26 11.42
C ILE A 10 -7.75 7.23 12.55
N ALA A 11 -8.71 6.88 13.41
CA ALA A 11 -9.11 7.72 14.55
C ALA A 11 -7.92 7.99 15.49
N HIS A 12 -7.07 7.01 15.72
CA HIS A 12 -5.82 7.21 16.48
C HIS A 12 -4.86 8.17 15.77
N PHE A 13 -4.66 8.00 14.45
CA PHE A 13 -3.82 8.92 13.67
C PHE A 13 -4.37 10.35 13.69
N ASP A 14 -5.69 10.53 13.63
CA ASP A 14 -6.34 11.84 13.69
C ASP A 14 -6.17 12.53 15.04
N SER A 15 -5.98 11.75 16.11
CA SER A 15 -5.73 12.29 17.45
C SER A 15 -4.28 12.71 17.69
N LEU A 16 -3.35 12.34 16.79
CA LEU A 16 -1.94 12.73 16.88
C LEU A 16 -1.71 14.10 16.24
N GLY A 17 -0.72 14.83 16.75
CA GLY A 17 -0.24 16.11 16.23
C GLY A 17 0.44 15.98 14.89
N GLY A 18 -0.35 15.83 13.83
CA GLY A 18 0.14 15.72 12.46
C GLY A 18 -0.05 16.98 11.65
N ARG A 19 0.44 16.95 10.41
CA ARG A 19 0.23 17.98 9.40
C ARG A 19 -0.14 17.40 8.06
N GLU A 20 -0.95 18.14 7.31
CA GLU A 20 -1.25 17.77 5.93
C GLU A 20 -0.06 18.10 5.03
N LEU A 21 0.38 17.11 4.24
CA LEU A 21 1.38 17.29 3.19
C LEU A 21 0.77 16.92 1.84
N LYS A 22 1.04 17.76 0.83
CA LYS A 22 0.54 17.58 -0.55
C LYS A 22 1.70 17.32 -1.49
N PHE A 23 1.50 16.36 -2.39
CA PHE A 23 2.49 15.93 -3.36
C PHE A 23 1.91 16.00 -4.76
N SER A 24 2.62 16.64 -5.68
CA SER A 24 2.30 16.61 -7.10
C SER A 24 2.63 15.22 -7.69
N PRO A 25 2.00 14.82 -8.81
CA PRO A 25 2.40 13.59 -9.51
C PRO A 25 3.91 13.56 -9.79
N GLY A 26 4.55 12.44 -9.50
CA GLY A 26 6.00 12.26 -9.64
C GLY A 26 6.86 12.79 -8.49
N ALA A 27 6.29 13.57 -7.56
CA ALA A 27 7.07 14.10 -6.43
C ALA A 27 7.53 12.99 -5.49
N ALA A 28 8.77 13.09 -5.02
CA ALA A 28 9.28 12.22 -3.96
C ALA A 28 8.64 12.58 -2.61
N VAL A 29 8.29 11.56 -1.83
CA VAL A 29 7.85 11.69 -0.44
C VAL A 29 9.04 11.51 0.49
N PHE A 30 9.88 10.54 0.20
CA PHE A 30 11.19 10.28 0.82
C PHE A 30 12.05 9.41 -0.10
N HIS A 31 13.34 9.34 0.19
CA HIS A 31 14.31 8.53 -0.55
C HIS A 31 14.86 7.38 0.29
N LEU A 32 15.35 6.35 -0.39
CA LEU A 32 16.15 5.28 0.21
C LEU A 32 17.32 5.88 1.01
N GLY A 33 17.43 5.51 2.29
CA GLY A 33 18.49 5.99 3.18
C GLY A 33 18.14 7.26 3.96
N ASP A 34 17.08 7.98 3.60
CA ASP A 34 16.61 9.11 4.40
C ASP A 34 16.23 8.66 5.81
N GLU A 35 16.47 9.52 6.81
CA GLU A 35 16.05 9.29 8.18
C GLU A 35 14.53 9.20 8.30
N VAL A 36 14.03 8.17 8.99
CA VAL A 36 12.60 8.01 9.25
C VAL A 36 12.16 8.97 10.34
N ARG A 37 11.73 10.17 9.93
CA ARG A 37 11.20 11.21 10.84
C ARG A 37 9.69 11.22 10.87
N LEU A 38 9.04 10.99 9.75
CA LEU A 38 7.61 11.08 9.58
C LEU A 38 7.00 9.71 9.24
N VAL A 39 5.78 9.49 9.70
CA VAL A 39 4.92 8.38 9.25
C VAL A 39 3.71 8.99 8.56
N HIS A 40 3.39 8.49 7.38
CA HIS A 40 2.37 9.08 6.51
C HIS A 40 1.14 8.18 6.42
N LEU A 41 -0.01 8.70 6.80
CA LEU A 41 -1.31 8.13 6.46
C LEU A 41 -1.81 8.78 5.17
N VAL A 42 -1.99 8.01 4.11
CA VAL A 42 -2.50 8.52 2.82
C VAL A 42 -3.97 8.89 2.96
N ARG A 43 -4.34 10.12 2.64
CA ARG A 43 -5.71 10.64 2.65
C ARG A 43 -6.35 10.65 1.26
N ALA A 44 -5.55 10.98 0.25
CA ALA A 44 -6.00 11.03 -1.13
C ALA A 44 -4.84 10.71 -2.08
N GLY A 45 -5.18 10.25 -3.27
CA GLY A 45 -4.20 9.89 -4.29
C GLY A 45 -3.57 8.52 -4.06
N THR A 46 -2.48 8.25 -4.78
CA THR A 46 -1.72 6.99 -4.72
C THR A 46 -0.24 7.28 -4.64
N ILE A 47 0.45 6.63 -3.72
CA ILE A 47 1.90 6.70 -3.53
C ILE A 47 2.48 5.30 -3.70
N HIS A 48 3.54 5.17 -4.48
CA HIS A 48 4.26 3.90 -4.65
C HIS A 48 5.54 3.90 -3.84
N LEU A 49 5.77 2.83 -3.07
CA LEU A 49 7.09 2.48 -2.59
C LEU A 49 7.79 1.69 -3.68
N VAL A 50 8.97 2.12 -4.05
CA VAL A 50 9.73 1.49 -5.12
C VAL A 50 11.16 1.19 -4.69
N ARG A 51 11.72 0.11 -5.25
CA ARG A 51 13.14 -0.21 -5.16
C ARG A 51 13.70 -0.31 -6.56
N ASN A 52 14.66 0.54 -6.86
CA ASN A 52 15.38 0.49 -8.11
C ASN A 52 16.34 -0.70 -8.11
N GLN A 53 16.31 -1.47 -9.20
CA GLN A 53 17.20 -2.62 -9.41
C GLN A 53 18.46 -2.19 -10.13
N ALA A 54 19.51 -3.02 -10.08
CA ALA A 54 20.78 -2.73 -10.74
C ALA A 54 20.68 -2.62 -12.29
N ASP A 55 19.65 -3.24 -12.88
CA ASP A 55 19.36 -3.17 -14.32
C ASP A 55 18.55 -1.93 -14.73
N GLY A 56 18.25 -1.03 -13.77
CA GLY A 56 17.46 0.18 -13.98
C GLY A 56 15.94 -0.02 -13.92
N SER A 57 15.46 -1.26 -13.72
CA SER A 57 14.05 -1.51 -13.50
C SER A 57 13.62 -1.06 -12.08
N ALA A 58 12.36 -0.66 -11.93
CA ALA A 58 11.78 -0.30 -10.64
C ALA A 58 10.78 -1.37 -10.18
N LEU A 59 11.03 -1.94 -9.01
CA LEU A 59 10.11 -2.86 -8.35
C LEU A 59 9.17 -2.09 -7.42
N ILE A 60 7.87 -2.22 -7.61
CA ILE A 60 6.88 -1.63 -6.71
C ILE A 60 6.70 -2.57 -5.52
N LEU A 61 7.05 -2.10 -4.33
CA LEU A 61 6.95 -2.85 -3.07
C LEU A 61 5.59 -2.65 -2.40
N GLN A 62 5.03 -1.44 -2.47
CA GLN A 62 3.73 -1.09 -1.91
C GLN A 62 3.03 -0.08 -2.82
N ARG A 63 1.72 -0.20 -2.94
CA ARG A 63 0.82 0.80 -3.53
C ARG A 63 -0.09 1.32 -2.44
N ALA A 64 0.27 2.44 -1.86
CA ALA A 64 -0.47 3.06 -0.79
C ALA A 64 -1.54 3.99 -1.38
N GLY A 65 -2.80 3.62 -1.22
CA GLY A 65 -3.98 4.43 -1.51
C GLY A 65 -4.56 5.06 -0.25
N PRO A 66 -5.73 5.70 -0.34
CA PRO A 66 -6.41 6.27 0.81
C PRO A 66 -6.58 5.24 1.95
N GLN A 67 -6.36 5.69 3.18
CA GLN A 67 -6.37 4.91 4.42
C GLN A 67 -5.17 3.94 4.61
N SER A 68 -4.21 3.91 3.69
CA SER A 68 -2.97 3.16 3.86
C SER A 68 -1.94 3.95 4.64
N ILE A 69 -1.16 3.28 5.48
CA ILE A 69 0.05 3.84 6.07
C ILE A 69 1.20 3.52 5.14
N LEU A 70 1.96 4.56 4.78
CA LEU A 70 3.09 4.43 3.88
C LEU A 70 4.32 4.02 4.67
N ALA A 71 5.01 2.95 4.22
CA ALA A 71 6.22 2.42 4.83
C ALA A 71 6.08 2.12 6.32
N GLU A 72 4.98 1.50 6.71
CA GLU A 72 4.64 1.12 8.10
C GLU A 72 5.73 0.28 8.77
N ALA A 73 6.44 -0.54 7.99
CA ALA A 73 7.55 -1.35 8.50
C ALA A 73 8.77 -0.50 8.91
N SER A 74 8.90 0.72 8.38
CA SER A 74 10.05 1.59 8.67
C SER A 74 9.97 2.30 10.01
N ILE A 75 8.83 2.26 10.72
CA ILE A 75 8.70 2.93 12.03
C ILE A 75 9.75 2.47 13.05
N TYR A 76 10.23 1.22 12.93
CA TYR A 76 11.24 0.64 13.80
C TYR A 76 12.67 0.71 13.23
N SER A 77 12.85 1.40 12.10
CA SER A 77 14.12 1.57 11.41
C SER A 77 14.64 3.00 11.57
N SER A 78 15.96 3.19 11.49
CA SER A 78 16.57 4.54 11.48
C SER A 78 16.40 5.24 10.13
N SER A 79 16.35 4.45 9.03
CA SER A 79 16.26 4.98 7.66
C SER A 79 15.27 4.19 6.82
N TYR A 80 14.72 4.86 5.80
CA TYR A 80 13.89 4.20 4.80
C TYR A 80 14.71 3.22 3.95
N HIS A 81 14.13 2.08 3.63
CA HIS A 81 14.77 1.01 2.83
C HIS A 81 14.33 1.01 1.36
N CYS A 82 13.59 2.02 0.93
CA CYS A 82 13.09 2.21 -0.44
C CYS A 82 12.75 3.68 -0.69
N ASP A 83 12.52 4.03 -1.95
CA ASP A 83 11.99 5.34 -2.34
C ASP A 83 10.47 5.35 -2.25
N ALA A 84 9.86 6.52 -2.06
CA ALA A 84 8.43 6.73 -2.17
C ALA A 84 8.11 7.89 -3.10
N HIS A 85 7.25 7.65 -4.10
CA HIS A 85 6.86 8.65 -5.10
C HIS A 85 5.35 8.70 -5.26
N ALA A 86 4.81 9.92 -5.34
CA ALA A 86 3.40 10.15 -5.64
C ALA A 86 3.09 9.76 -7.09
N GLN A 87 2.24 8.76 -7.31
CA GLN A 87 1.83 8.33 -8.64
C GLN A 87 0.75 9.24 -9.23
N SER A 88 -0.06 9.85 -8.38
CA SER A 88 -1.05 10.89 -8.69
C SER A 88 -0.88 12.05 -7.73
N ALA A 89 -1.62 13.14 -7.91
CA ALA A 89 -1.75 14.15 -6.86
C ALA A 89 -2.20 13.45 -5.58
N ALA A 90 -1.42 13.57 -4.52
CA ALA A 90 -1.63 12.85 -3.27
C ALA A 90 -1.58 13.79 -2.07
N THR A 91 -2.33 13.42 -1.04
CA THR A 91 -2.35 14.12 0.26
C THR A 91 -2.13 13.09 1.36
N THR A 92 -1.24 13.41 2.30
CA THR A 92 -1.00 12.57 3.47
C THR A 92 -1.20 13.37 4.75
N TRP A 93 -1.60 12.68 5.82
CA TRP A 93 -1.46 13.14 7.19
C TRP A 93 -0.13 12.61 7.72
N ALA A 94 0.82 13.49 7.97
CA ALA A 94 2.17 13.15 8.39
C ALA A 94 2.34 13.43 9.88
N VAL A 95 2.74 12.40 10.62
CA VAL A 95 2.95 12.42 12.08
C VAL A 95 4.41 12.16 12.37
N GLU A 96 4.98 12.82 13.36
CA GLU A 96 6.36 12.56 13.81
C GLU A 96 6.47 11.10 14.33
N ARG A 97 7.51 10.38 13.88
CA ARG A 97 7.73 8.99 14.31
C ARG A 97 7.83 8.85 15.82
N SER A 98 8.46 9.80 16.49
CA SER A 98 8.60 9.83 17.95
C SER A 98 7.24 9.93 18.65
N GLU A 99 6.34 10.77 18.16
CA GLU A 99 4.98 10.93 18.68
C GLU A 99 4.16 9.64 18.50
N LEU A 100 4.19 9.08 17.27
CA LEU A 100 3.53 7.81 16.99
C LEU A 100 4.05 6.68 17.90
N SER A 101 5.38 6.58 18.08
CA SER A 101 6.00 5.58 18.93
C SER A 101 5.62 5.75 20.40
N ALA A 102 5.58 6.99 20.90
CA ALA A 102 5.14 7.29 22.27
C ALA A 102 3.67 6.89 22.49
N HIS A 103 2.82 7.20 21.50
CA HIS A 103 1.40 6.86 21.58
C HIS A 103 1.16 5.35 21.50
N LEU A 104 1.90 4.63 20.66
CA LEU A 104 1.87 3.17 20.60
C LEU A 104 2.25 2.54 21.95
N SER A 105 3.25 3.10 22.64
CA SER A 105 3.70 2.62 23.96
C SER A 105 2.72 2.96 25.09
N GLY A 106 2.00 4.09 24.97
CA GLY A 106 1.10 4.60 26.01
C GLY A 106 -0.36 4.16 25.87
N SER A 107 -0.77 3.65 24.69
CA SER A 107 -2.17 3.30 24.39
C SER A 107 -2.30 1.83 23.97
N PRO A 108 -2.76 0.93 24.87
CA PRO A 108 -2.97 -0.48 24.51
C PRO A 108 -3.96 -0.68 23.36
N SER A 109 -5.00 0.15 23.25
CA SER A 109 -5.97 0.08 22.16
C SER A 109 -5.34 0.45 20.82
N PHE A 110 -4.47 1.45 20.80
CA PHE A 110 -3.73 1.82 19.58
C PHE A 110 -2.71 0.76 19.20
N ALA A 111 -1.95 0.22 20.16
CA ALA A 111 -1.01 -0.86 19.92
C ALA A 111 -1.71 -2.11 19.35
N GLN A 112 -2.92 -2.42 19.82
CA GLN A 112 -3.73 -3.49 19.28
C GLN A 112 -4.19 -3.21 17.84
N ALA A 113 -4.72 -2.01 17.56
CA ALA A 113 -5.14 -1.62 16.22
C ALA A 113 -3.96 -1.62 15.23
N TRP A 114 -2.80 -1.15 15.65
CA TRP A 114 -1.55 -1.20 14.89
C TRP A 114 -1.11 -2.62 14.57
N SER A 115 -1.12 -3.50 15.57
CA SER A 115 -0.74 -4.91 15.39
C SER A 115 -1.69 -5.64 14.44
N GLN A 116 -2.99 -5.36 14.51
CA GLN A 116 -3.99 -5.91 13.58
C GLN A 116 -3.75 -5.41 12.15
N TYR A 117 -3.44 -4.13 12.00
CA TYR A 117 -3.08 -3.54 10.71
C TYR A 117 -1.85 -4.21 10.10
N LEU A 118 -0.76 -4.34 10.87
CA LEU A 118 0.45 -5.01 10.42
C LEU A 118 0.21 -6.49 10.06
N ALA A 119 -0.58 -7.21 10.85
CA ALA A 119 -0.95 -8.59 10.55
C ALA A 119 -1.70 -8.71 9.21
N HIS A 120 -2.59 -7.76 8.94
CA HIS A 120 -3.30 -7.69 7.64
C HIS A 120 -2.35 -7.37 6.48
N GLU A 121 -1.42 -6.42 6.65
CA GLU A 121 -0.42 -6.10 5.62
C GLU A 121 0.51 -7.30 5.33
N VAL A 122 0.88 -8.06 6.35
CA VAL A 122 1.63 -9.33 6.17
C VAL A 122 0.82 -10.34 5.36
N GLN A 123 -0.49 -10.49 5.64
CA GLN A 123 -1.37 -11.38 4.86
C GLN A 123 -1.48 -10.93 3.41
N ARG A 124 -1.64 -9.62 3.16
CA ARG A 124 -1.65 -9.05 1.81
C ARG A 124 -0.36 -9.30 1.06
N SER A 125 0.79 -9.12 1.72
CA SER A 125 2.09 -9.36 1.12
C SER A 125 2.29 -10.83 0.75
N ARG A 126 1.85 -11.76 1.60
CA ARG A 126 1.90 -13.22 1.34
C ARG A 126 1.02 -13.60 0.16
N LEU A 127 -0.22 -13.11 0.11
CA LEU A 127 -1.12 -13.32 -1.01
C LEU A 127 -0.53 -12.77 -2.31
N HIS A 128 0.04 -11.57 -2.28
CA HIS A 128 0.69 -10.99 -3.46
C HIS A 128 1.85 -11.86 -3.95
N ALA A 129 2.68 -12.39 -3.04
CA ALA A 129 3.74 -13.33 -3.39
C ALA A 129 3.19 -14.64 -3.98
N GLU A 130 2.09 -15.17 -3.43
CA GLU A 130 1.39 -16.33 -3.97
C GLU A 130 0.88 -16.07 -5.39
N ILE A 131 0.16 -14.97 -5.61
CA ILE A 131 -0.34 -14.58 -6.93
C ILE A 131 0.79 -14.50 -7.95
N LEU A 132 1.90 -13.86 -7.60
CA LEU A 132 3.05 -13.72 -8.50
C LEU A 132 3.74 -15.04 -8.81
N SER A 133 3.64 -16.05 -7.95
CA SER A 133 4.18 -17.40 -8.16
C SER A 133 3.38 -18.23 -9.18
N LEU A 134 2.10 -17.89 -9.41
CA LEU A 134 1.23 -18.60 -10.34
C LEU A 134 1.64 -18.35 -11.80
N LYS A 135 1.54 -19.40 -12.63
CA LYS A 135 2.10 -19.38 -14.00
C LYS A 135 1.19 -18.70 -15.03
N THR A 136 -0.12 -18.69 -14.82
CA THR A 136 -1.09 -18.19 -15.82
C THR A 136 -1.84 -16.95 -15.34
N VAL A 137 -2.21 -16.09 -16.28
CA VAL A 137 -3.03 -14.91 -16.02
C VAL A 137 -4.36 -15.31 -15.36
N GLY A 138 -4.97 -16.40 -15.84
CA GLY A 138 -6.22 -16.93 -15.28
C GLY A 138 -6.06 -17.31 -13.82
N ALA A 139 -5.06 -18.11 -13.46
CA ALA A 139 -4.81 -18.52 -12.08
C ALA A 139 -4.52 -17.34 -11.16
N ARG A 140 -3.72 -16.36 -11.62
CA ARG A 140 -3.44 -15.12 -10.87
C ARG A 140 -4.70 -14.31 -10.62
N LEU A 141 -5.56 -14.18 -11.64
CA LEU A 141 -6.82 -13.46 -11.51
C LEU A 141 -7.78 -14.18 -10.56
N ASP A 142 -7.86 -15.52 -10.61
CA ASP A 142 -8.72 -16.31 -9.71
C ASP A 142 -8.27 -16.15 -8.25
N ALA A 143 -6.98 -16.23 -7.97
CA ALA A 143 -6.42 -16.01 -6.64
C ALA A 143 -6.69 -14.57 -6.15
N TRP A 144 -6.55 -13.58 -7.02
CA TRP A 144 -6.88 -12.19 -6.70
C TRP A 144 -8.38 -12.01 -6.40
N MET A 145 -9.27 -12.60 -7.20
CA MET A 145 -10.71 -12.52 -7.00
C MET A 145 -11.18 -13.23 -5.72
N ALA A 146 -10.54 -14.33 -5.35
CA ALA A 146 -10.84 -15.03 -4.10
C ALA A 146 -10.62 -14.15 -2.85
N TRP A 147 -9.71 -13.18 -2.94
CA TRP A 147 -9.42 -12.23 -1.87
C TRP A 147 -10.27 -10.96 -1.93
N ASN A 148 -10.59 -10.48 -3.13
CA ASN A 148 -11.19 -9.15 -3.34
C ASN A 148 -12.70 -9.18 -3.63
N GLU A 149 -13.38 -10.30 -3.38
CA GLU A 149 -14.83 -10.52 -3.53
C GLU A 149 -15.37 -10.23 -4.94
N ALA A 150 -14.94 -9.14 -5.60
CA ALA A 150 -15.41 -8.75 -6.93
C ALA A 150 -14.37 -7.95 -7.71
N LEU A 151 -14.45 -8.01 -9.03
CA LEU A 151 -13.67 -7.14 -9.91
C LEU A 151 -14.20 -5.70 -9.85
N PRO A 152 -13.32 -4.70 -9.82
CA PRO A 152 -13.72 -3.31 -9.89
C PRO A 152 -14.28 -2.97 -11.29
N ALA A 153 -14.82 -1.76 -11.43
CA ALA A 153 -15.27 -1.24 -12.72
C ALA A 153 -14.15 -1.35 -13.77
N ARG A 154 -14.51 -1.59 -15.05
CA ARG A 154 -13.58 -1.87 -16.15
C ARG A 154 -12.44 -0.85 -16.30
N GLY A 155 -12.71 0.44 -16.00
CA GLY A 155 -11.69 1.50 -16.03
C GLY A 155 -10.54 1.31 -15.02
N LEU A 156 -10.72 0.47 -14.00
CA LEU A 156 -9.71 0.19 -12.97
C LEU A 156 -8.97 -1.14 -13.20
N TRP A 157 -9.23 -1.84 -14.29
CA TRP A 157 -8.59 -3.15 -14.56
C TRP A 157 -7.08 -3.05 -14.78
N SER A 158 -6.57 -1.89 -15.20
CA SER A 158 -5.12 -1.66 -15.27
C SER A 158 -4.45 -1.79 -13.89
N HIS A 159 -5.14 -1.38 -12.82
CA HIS A 159 -4.64 -1.55 -11.45
C HIS A 159 -4.63 -3.04 -11.05
N VAL A 160 -5.69 -3.79 -11.38
CA VAL A 160 -5.72 -5.25 -11.14
C VAL A 160 -4.60 -5.95 -11.91
N ALA A 161 -4.39 -5.60 -13.19
CA ALA A 161 -3.30 -6.16 -14.00
C ALA A 161 -1.94 -5.96 -13.32
N GLN A 162 -1.70 -4.76 -12.81
CA GLN A 162 -0.49 -4.43 -12.08
C GLN A 162 -0.35 -5.23 -10.78
N GLU A 163 -1.45 -5.42 -10.02
CA GLU A 163 -1.44 -6.19 -8.76
C GLU A 163 -1.15 -7.67 -8.99
N ILE A 164 -1.64 -8.24 -10.10
CA ILE A 164 -1.36 -9.64 -10.43
C ILE A 164 -0.10 -9.82 -11.30
N GLY A 165 0.67 -8.74 -11.54
CA GLY A 165 1.94 -8.80 -12.26
C GLY A 165 1.81 -9.21 -13.73
N VAL A 166 0.79 -8.68 -14.44
CA VAL A 166 0.59 -8.92 -15.88
C VAL A 166 0.35 -7.59 -16.62
N SER A 167 0.48 -7.60 -17.95
CA SER A 167 0.12 -6.42 -18.72
C SER A 167 -1.40 -6.23 -18.77
N PRO A 168 -1.89 -5.00 -18.90
CA PRO A 168 -3.33 -4.72 -19.07
C PRO A 168 -3.93 -5.52 -20.23
N GLU A 169 -3.23 -5.63 -21.36
CA GLU A 169 -3.66 -6.37 -22.54
C GLU A 169 -3.84 -7.86 -22.25
N ALA A 170 -2.93 -8.46 -21.45
CA ALA A 170 -3.02 -9.87 -21.04
C ALA A 170 -4.26 -10.09 -20.17
N LEU A 171 -4.55 -9.19 -19.23
CA LEU A 171 -5.77 -9.25 -18.42
C LEU A 171 -7.02 -9.09 -19.29
N TYR A 172 -7.07 -8.10 -20.19
CA TYR A 172 -8.23 -7.91 -21.07
C TYR A 172 -8.49 -9.13 -21.96
N ARG A 173 -7.45 -9.81 -22.46
CA ARG A 173 -7.59 -11.06 -23.24
C ARG A 173 -8.19 -12.19 -22.37
N GLU A 174 -7.71 -12.36 -21.16
CA GLU A 174 -8.25 -13.35 -20.22
C GLU A 174 -9.72 -13.09 -19.92
N MET A 175 -10.10 -11.84 -19.65
CA MET A 175 -11.48 -11.46 -19.41
C MET A 175 -12.39 -11.65 -20.65
N ALA A 176 -11.86 -11.43 -21.84
CA ALA A 176 -12.61 -11.70 -23.09
C ALA A 176 -12.83 -13.21 -23.30
N LYS A 177 -11.85 -14.05 -22.95
CA LYS A 177 -11.96 -15.52 -23.00
C LYS A 177 -13.07 -16.00 -22.05
N ARG A 178 -13.08 -15.56 -20.80
CA ARG A 178 -14.07 -15.95 -19.77
C ARG A 178 -15.52 -15.59 -20.13
N ARG A 179 -15.72 -14.52 -20.91
CA ARG A 179 -17.06 -14.12 -21.37
C ARG A 179 -17.62 -14.99 -22.50
N ARG A 180 -16.76 -15.80 -23.14
CA ARG A 180 -17.14 -16.69 -24.25
C ARG A 180 -17.33 -18.13 -23.79
N SER A 181 -16.86 -18.46 -22.59
CA SER A 181 -17.01 -19.76 -21.93
C SER A 181 -18.26 -19.78 -21.06
#